data_2d6a7db9c943df3e775f23ebfe81481b
#
_entry.id   2d6a7db9c943df3e775f23ebfe81481b
#
_cell.length_a   1.000
_cell.length_b   1.000
_cell.length_c   1.000
_cell.angle_alpha   90.00
_cell.angle_beta   90.00
_cell.angle_gamma   90.00
#
_symmetry.space_group_name_H-M   'P 1'
#
loop_
_entity.id
_entity.type
_entity.pdbx_description
1 polymer ?
#
loop_
_entity_poly.entity_id
_entity_poly.type
_entity_poly.pdbx_seq_one_letter_code
_entity_poly.pdbx_strand_id
1 'polypeptide(L)'
;MPIVAEVTPAQHPNNGMVYATGKLGEIAKEAVQNVSAVIKKISGKNITDSDIHVQFIGTYEGVEGDSASVSIATAVISAIENIPIDQTVAMTGSLSIRGDVLPVGGVTAKVEAAIDTGLLKVIVPASNFNDIILDEAHKDKIQIIAANTIEDVLDNAFIKSP
;
A
#
# COMPACT_ATOMS: atom_id res chain seq x y z
N MET A 1 -1.30 2.03 10.84
CA MET A 1 -1.44 3.45 10.45
C MET A 1 -2.27 3.51 9.17
N PRO A 2 -3.40 4.20 9.17
CA PRO A 2 -4.20 4.40 7.96
C PRO A 2 -3.53 5.38 6.99
N ILE A 3 -3.70 5.08 5.70
CA ILE A 3 -3.26 5.95 4.60
C ILE A 3 -4.49 6.27 3.75
N VAL A 4 -4.68 7.54 3.45
CA VAL A 4 -5.78 8.03 2.61
C VAL A 4 -5.19 8.68 1.38
N ALA A 5 -5.75 8.36 0.21
CA ALA A 5 -5.40 9.00 -1.05
C ALA A 5 -6.65 9.58 -1.72
N GLU A 6 -6.50 10.77 -2.27
CA GLU A 6 -7.49 11.42 -3.12
C GLU A 6 -6.84 11.83 -4.44
N VAL A 7 -7.59 11.72 -5.51
CA VAL A 7 -7.16 12.10 -6.85
C VAL A 7 -8.12 13.15 -7.39
N THR A 8 -7.56 14.27 -7.81
CA THR A 8 -8.31 15.39 -8.38
C THR A 8 -7.75 15.72 -9.78
N PRO A 9 -8.53 16.37 -10.66
CA PRO A 9 -7.96 16.88 -11.91
C PRO A 9 -6.77 17.80 -11.65
N ALA A 10 -5.72 17.65 -12.46
CA ALA A 10 -4.52 18.47 -12.32
C ALA A 10 -4.85 19.97 -12.52
N GLN A 11 -4.31 20.82 -11.64
CA GLN A 11 -4.44 22.27 -11.77
C GLN A 11 -3.78 22.78 -13.07
N HIS A 12 -2.70 22.13 -13.47
CA HIS A 12 -1.99 22.43 -14.72
C HIS A 12 -2.04 21.21 -15.63
N PRO A 13 -2.63 21.30 -16.82
CA PRO A 13 -2.73 20.18 -17.77
C PRO A 13 -1.37 19.51 -18.00
N ASN A 14 -1.35 18.18 -17.97
CA ASN A 14 -0.15 17.35 -18.15
C ASN A 14 0.98 17.58 -17.11
N ASN A 15 0.68 18.25 -16.01
CA ASN A 15 1.65 18.53 -14.95
C ASN A 15 1.06 18.25 -13.57
N GLY A 16 0.44 17.08 -13.40
CA GLY A 16 -0.10 16.63 -12.14
C GLY A 16 0.96 16.53 -11.05
N MET A 17 0.60 16.93 -9.85
CA MET A 17 1.48 16.99 -8.69
C MET A 17 1.10 15.95 -7.65
N VAL A 18 2.11 15.48 -6.91
CA VAL A 18 1.89 14.64 -5.73
C VAL A 18 2.07 15.50 -4.48
N TYR A 19 0.99 15.59 -3.70
CA TYR A 19 0.96 16.30 -2.42
C TYR A 19 0.94 15.26 -1.31
N ALA A 20 2.00 15.23 -0.51
CA ALA A 20 2.08 14.36 0.66
C ALA A 20 2.60 15.14 1.85
N THR A 21 2.00 14.94 3.01
CA THR A 21 2.35 15.62 4.24
C THR A 21 3.07 14.70 5.22
N GLY A 22 3.87 15.29 6.10
CA GLY A 22 4.60 14.59 7.13
C GLY A 22 5.98 14.07 6.69
N LYS A 23 6.64 13.34 7.59
CA LYS A 23 8.00 12.81 7.36
C LYS A 23 8.07 11.77 6.23
N LEU A 24 6.93 11.21 5.85
CA LEU A 24 6.84 10.23 4.76
C LEU A 24 6.55 10.86 3.40
N GLY A 25 6.52 12.18 3.30
CA GLY A 25 6.19 12.90 2.06
C GLY A 25 7.05 12.50 0.86
N GLU A 26 8.36 12.41 1.02
CA GLU A 26 9.26 11.99 -0.06
C GLU A 26 9.07 10.52 -0.43
N ILE A 27 8.86 9.65 0.56
CA ILE A 27 8.58 8.23 0.33
C ILE A 27 7.26 8.04 -0.42
N ALA A 28 6.23 8.83 -0.06
CA ALA A 28 4.95 8.80 -0.75
C ALA A 28 5.09 9.22 -2.22
N LYS A 29 5.84 10.28 -2.49
CA LYS A 29 6.11 10.73 -3.86
C LYS A 29 6.85 9.67 -4.67
N GLU A 30 7.88 9.07 -4.09
CA GLU A 30 8.63 7.98 -4.72
C GLU A 30 7.73 6.77 -5.02
N ALA A 31 6.90 6.35 -4.05
CA ALA A 31 5.95 5.26 -4.23
C ALA A 31 4.97 5.54 -5.37
N VAL A 32 4.44 6.76 -5.45
CA VAL A 32 3.55 7.17 -6.56
C VAL A 32 4.29 7.13 -7.90
N GLN A 33 5.53 7.60 -7.94
CA GLN A 33 6.34 7.55 -9.15
C GLN A 33 6.62 6.11 -9.58
N ASN A 34 6.97 5.23 -8.65
CA ASN A 34 7.24 3.83 -8.93
C ASN A 34 5.99 3.11 -9.48
N VAL A 35 4.82 3.44 -8.96
CA VAL A 35 3.57 2.83 -9.38
C VAL A 35 2.98 3.46 -10.64
N SER A 36 3.43 4.65 -11.04
CA SER A 36 2.87 5.37 -12.19
C SER A 36 2.96 4.58 -13.50
N ALA A 37 4.09 3.93 -13.72
CA ALA A 37 4.29 3.06 -14.89
C ALA A 37 3.37 1.83 -14.85
N VAL A 38 3.17 1.27 -13.67
CA VAL A 38 2.26 0.13 -13.45
C VAL A 38 0.81 0.56 -13.70
N ILE A 39 0.38 1.70 -13.17
CA ILE A 39 -0.96 2.25 -13.39
C ILE A 39 -1.23 2.44 -14.89
N LYS A 40 -0.31 3.07 -15.59
CA LYS A 40 -0.43 3.30 -17.03
C LYS A 40 -0.56 1.99 -17.81
N LYS A 41 0.22 0.98 -17.41
CA LYS A 41 0.20 -0.35 -18.04
C LYS A 41 -1.12 -1.10 -17.78
N ILE A 42 -1.65 -1.02 -16.56
CA ILE A 42 -2.87 -1.74 -16.15
C ILE A 42 -4.14 -1.03 -16.61
N SER A 43 -4.24 0.28 -16.38
CA SER A 43 -5.47 1.06 -16.59
C SER A 43 -5.48 1.90 -17.85
N GLY A 44 -4.34 2.09 -18.49
CA GLY A 44 -4.17 3.03 -19.60
C GLY A 44 -4.24 4.51 -19.19
N LYS A 45 -4.43 4.81 -17.90
CA LYS A 45 -4.53 6.18 -17.39
C LYS A 45 -3.16 6.79 -17.14
N ASN A 46 -3.04 8.08 -17.45
CA ASN A 46 -1.83 8.85 -17.19
C ASN A 46 -2.02 9.66 -15.91
N ILE A 47 -1.21 9.40 -14.89
CA ILE A 47 -1.30 10.11 -13.60
C ILE A 47 -0.90 11.58 -13.69
N THR A 48 -0.22 12.02 -14.78
CA THR A 48 0.12 13.44 -14.97
C THR A 48 -1.09 14.32 -15.24
N ASP A 49 -2.25 13.73 -15.54
CA ASP A 49 -3.51 14.45 -15.72
C ASP A 49 -4.24 14.68 -14.40
N SER A 50 -3.66 14.25 -13.30
CA SER A 50 -4.27 14.31 -11.97
C SER A 50 -3.30 14.84 -10.91
N ASP A 51 -3.85 15.56 -9.95
CA ASP A 51 -3.16 15.85 -8.69
C ASP A 51 -3.50 14.73 -7.68
N ILE A 52 -2.48 14.20 -7.03
CA ILE A 52 -2.60 13.09 -6.09
C ILE A 52 -2.29 13.60 -4.70
N HIS A 53 -3.22 13.44 -3.78
CA HIS A 53 -3.08 13.84 -2.38
C HIS A 53 -2.99 12.60 -1.51
N VAL A 54 -1.93 12.48 -0.71
CA VAL A 54 -1.71 11.35 0.21
C VAL A 54 -1.59 11.89 1.63
N GLN A 55 -2.38 11.35 2.53
CA GLN A 55 -2.35 11.68 3.95
C GLN A 55 -2.11 10.43 4.80
N PHE A 56 -1.17 10.55 5.72
CA PHE A 56 -0.92 9.54 6.76
C PHE A 56 -1.67 9.96 8.03
N ILE A 57 -2.50 9.07 8.56
CA ILE A 57 -3.32 9.35 9.75
C ILE A 57 -2.70 8.65 10.96
N GLY A 58 -2.29 9.44 11.96
CA GLY A 58 -1.71 8.94 13.21
C GLY A 58 -0.23 9.30 13.41
N THR A 59 0.44 8.57 14.28
CA THR A 59 1.87 8.77 14.58
C THR A 59 2.74 8.06 13.54
N TYR A 60 3.85 8.71 13.19
CA TYR A 60 4.81 8.18 12.21
C TYR A 60 5.90 7.33 12.85
N GLU A 61 5.82 7.08 14.15
CA GLU A 61 6.79 6.25 14.86
C GLU A 61 6.69 4.79 14.41
N GLY A 62 7.83 4.20 14.09
CA GLY A 62 7.94 2.80 13.69
C GLY A 62 7.65 2.52 12.21
N VAL A 63 7.44 3.54 11.38
CA VAL A 63 7.39 3.36 9.93
C VAL A 63 8.82 3.48 9.38
N GLU A 64 9.36 2.35 8.97
CA GLU A 64 10.68 2.29 8.34
C GLU A 64 10.56 2.52 6.83
N GLY A 65 11.26 3.54 6.36
CA GLY A 65 11.55 3.77 4.96
C GLY A 65 10.39 3.53 4.00
N ASP A 66 10.62 2.70 3.04
CA ASP A 66 9.70 2.39 1.93
C ASP A 66 8.70 1.25 2.21
N SER A 67 8.65 0.73 3.44
CA SER A 67 7.74 -0.38 3.80
C SER A 67 6.25 -0.05 3.67
N ALA A 68 5.90 1.22 3.55
CA ALA A 68 4.54 1.71 3.27
C ALA A 68 4.24 1.84 1.77
N SER A 69 5.18 1.59 0.89
CA SER A 69 5.03 1.83 -0.55
C SER A 69 3.86 1.07 -1.15
N VAL A 70 3.68 -0.20 -0.77
CA VAL A 70 2.54 -1.03 -1.23
C VAL A 70 1.22 -0.43 -0.81
N SER A 71 1.11 0.06 0.43
CA SER A 71 -0.12 0.68 0.97
C SER A 71 -0.43 1.99 0.25
N ILE A 72 0.57 2.82 0.01
CA ILE A 72 0.43 4.08 -0.73
C ILE A 72 -0.05 3.81 -2.15
N ALA A 73 0.60 2.88 -2.84
CA ALA A 73 0.24 2.50 -4.20
C ALA A 73 -1.20 1.97 -4.28
N THR A 74 -1.59 1.10 -3.35
CA THR A 74 -2.94 0.55 -3.27
C THR A 74 -3.98 1.64 -3.06
N ALA A 75 -3.73 2.59 -2.15
CA ALA A 75 -4.63 3.71 -1.89
C ALA A 75 -4.77 4.62 -3.12
N VAL A 76 -3.69 4.92 -3.81
CA VAL A 76 -3.69 5.75 -5.03
C VAL A 76 -4.45 5.05 -6.16
N ILE A 77 -4.20 3.78 -6.41
CA ILE A 77 -4.90 3.00 -7.44
C ILE A 77 -6.40 2.91 -7.11
N SER A 78 -6.75 2.68 -5.85
CA SER A 78 -8.14 2.70 -5.39
C SER A 78 -8.85 4.01 -5.75
N ALA A 79 -8.18 5.15 -5.48
CA ALA A 79 -8.73 6.46 -5.78
C ALA A 79 -8.86 6.71 -7.30
N ILE A 80 -7.87 6.32 -8.10
CA ILE A 80 -7.90 6.46 -9.56
C ILE A 80 -8.98 5.60 -10.21
N GLU A 81 -9.09 4.35 -9.78
CA GLU A 81 -10.03 3.38 -10.35
C GLU A 81 -11.42 3.42 -9.69
N ASN A 82 -11.55 4.20 -8.62
CA ASN A 82 -12.78 4.29 -7.81
C ASN A 82 -13.27 2.92 -7.31
N ILE A 83 -12.33 2.11 -6.83
CA ILE A 83 -12.58 0.78 -6.28
C ILE A 83 -12.30 0.81 -4.78
N PRO A 84 -13.28 0.46 -3.91
CA PRO A 84 -13.08 0.51 -2.47
C PRO A 84 -12.10 -0.57 -1.99
N ILE A 85 -11.38 -0.27 -0.91
CA ILE A 85 -10.45 -1.18 -0.25
C ILE A 85 -11.15 -1.81 0.97
N ASP A 86 -10.94 -3.10 1.16
CA ASP A 86 -11.37 -3.83 2.36
C ASP A 86 -10.61 -3.29 3.58
N GLN A 87 -11.32 -2.66 4.50
CA GLN A 87 -10.76 -2.02 5.70
C GLN A 87 -10.33 -3.02 6.77
N THR A 88 -10.58 -4.31 6.58
CA THR A 88 -10.11 -5.39 7.47
C THR A 88 -8.72 -5.92 7.08
N VAL A 89 -8.11 -5.35 6.04
CA VAL A 89 -6.82 -5.77 5.48
C VAL A 89 -5.73 -4.77 5.86
N ALA A 90 -4.65 -5.27 6.45
CA ALA A 90 -3.40 -4.53 6.56
C ALA A 90 -2.43 -5.00 5.48
N MET A 91 -1.42 -4.20 5.21
CA MET A 91 -0.38 -4.56 4.26
C MET A 91 0.96 -3.90 4.60
N THR A 92 2.03 -4.55 4.20
CA THR A 92 3.39 -4.00 4.26
C THR A 92 4.18 -4.51 3.05
N GLY A 93 5.10 -3.72 2.57
CA GLY A 93 5.96 -4.08 1.45
C GLY A 93 6.55 -2.86 0.76
N SER A 94 7.75 -3.00 0.25
CA SER A 94 8.34 -2.07 -0.70
C SER A 94 7.89 -2.42 -2.12
N LEU A 95 8.04 -1.50 -3.05
CA LEU A 95 7.55 -1.67 -4.42
C LEU A 95 8.62 -1.26 -5.43
N SER A 96 8.91 -2.14 -6.39
CA SER A 96 9.76 -1.81 -7.54
C SER A 96 8.99 -1.07 -8.63
N ILE A 97 9.70 -0.42 -9.54
CA ILE A 97 9.12 0.24 -10.72
C ILE A 97 8.42 -0.74 -11.68
N ARG A 98 8.67 -2.03 -11.54
CA ARG A 98 7.99 -3.09 -12.31
C ARG A 98 6.71 -3.58 -11.66
N GLY A 99 6.45 -3.16 -10.43
CA GLY A 99 5.31 -3.62 -9.64
C GLY A 99 5.60 -4.86 -8.79
N ASP A 100 6.87 -5.24 -8.63
CA ASP A 100 7.24 -6.34 -7.74
C ASP A 100 7.19 -5.89 -6.28
N VAL A 101 6.63 -6.72 -5.41
CA VAL A 101 6.62 -6.50 -3.98
C VAL A 101 7.94 -6.98 -3.39
N LEU A 102 8.68 -6.06 -2.77
CA LEU A 102 10.01 -6.31 -2.24
C LEU A 102 9.98 -6.52 -0.72
N PRO A 103 10.91 -7.32 -0.18
CA PRO A 103 10.95 -7.64 1.25
C PRO A 103 11.20 -6.40 2.11
N VAL A 104 10.72 -6.46 3.35
CA VAL A 104 10.85 -5.41 4.36
C VAL A 104 11.33 -5.99 5.69
N GLY A 105 11.80 -5.13 6.60
CA GLY A 105 12.16 -5.53 7.95
C GLY A 105 10.97 -5.58 8.90
N GLY A 106 11.12 -6.31 10.02
CA GLY A 106 10.16 -6.31 11.12
C GLY A 106 8.78 -6.89 10.78
N VAL A 107 8.70 -7.81 9.84
CA VAL A 107 7.42 -8.34 9.35
C VAL A 107 6.62 -9.05 10.44
N THR A 108 7.26 -9.80 11.35
CA THR A 108 6.57 -10.47 12.45
C THR A 108 5.87 -9.47 13.36
N ALA A 109 6.55 -8.41 13.78
CA ALA A 109 5.97 -7.36 14.63
C ALA A 109 4.79 -6.64 13.94
N LYS A 110 4.87 -6.45 12.64
CA LYS A 110 3.78 -5.85 11.84
C LYS A 110 2.56 -6.76 11.77
N VAL A 111 2.76 -8.06 11.62
CA VAL A 111 1.67 -9.06 11.65
C VAL A 111 1.02 -9.09 13.03
N GLU A 112 1.81 -9.13 14.10
CA GLU A 112 1.30 -9.09 15.47
C GLU A 112 0.48 -7.83 15.73
N ALA A 113 0.95 -6.67 15.30
CA ALA A 113 0.21 -5.41 15.41
C ALA A 113 -1.13 -5.45 14.66
N ALA A 114 -1.18 -6.07 13.50
CA ALA A 114 -2.43 -6.26 12.75
C ALA A 114 -3.42 -7.16 13.52
N ILE A 115 -2.94 -8.22 14.14
CA ILE A 115 -3.74 -9.11 14.99
C ILE A 115 -4.30 -8.35 16.18
N ASP A 116 -3.44 -7.62 16.90
CA ASP A 116 -3.80 -6.89 18.12
C ASP A 116 -4.82 -5.75 17.83
N THR A 117 -4.83 -5.22 16.63
CA THR A 117 -5.83 -4.22 16.20
C THR A 117 -7.12 -4.84 15.64
N GLY A 118 -7.24 -6.16 15.63
CA GLY A 118 -8.46 -6.86 15.21
C GLY A 118 -8.66 -6.97 13.72
N LEU A 119 -7.61 -6.80 12.92
CA LEU A 119 -7.69 -6.97 11.48
C LEU A 119 -7.78 -8.46 11.10
N LEU A 120 -8.40 -8.75 9.97
CA LEU A 120 -8.70 -10.12 9.56
C LEU A 120 -7.65 -10.70 8.61
N LYS A 121 -6.98 -9.83 7.87
CA LYS A 121 -5.99 -10.21 6.85
C LYS A 121 -4.79 -9.30 6.89
N VAL A 122 -3.63 -9.83 6.55
CA VAL A 122 -2.41 -9.05 6.33
C VAL A 122 -1.69 -9.53 5.08
N ILE A 123 -1.37 -8.59 4.21
CA ILE A 123 -0.62 -8.84 2.98
C ILE A 123 0.85 -8.51 3.26
N VAL A 124 1.72 -9.47 2.99
CA VAL A 124 3.17 -9.36 3.20
C VAL A 124 3.92 -9.72 1.93
N PRO A 125 5.15 -9.27 1.76
CA PRO A 125 5.97 -9.74 0.64
C PRO A 125 6.15 -11.26 0.71
N ALA A 126 5.99 -11.95 -0.42
CA ALA A 126 6.17 -13.40 -0.48
C ALA A 126 7.56 -13.84 0.01
N SER A 127 8.58 -13.03 -0.27
CA SER A 127 9.94 -13.26 0.20
C SER A 127 10.12 -13.18 1.73
N ASN A 128 9.20 -12.51 2.43
CA ASN A 128 9.19 -12.45 3.90
C ASN A 128 8.29 -13.50 4.56
N PHE A 129 7.53 -14.27 3.80
CA PHE A 129 6.52 -15.15 4.39
C PHE A 129 7.12 -16.14 5.40
N ASN A 130 8.27 -16.72 5.09
CA ASN A 130 8.95 -17.66 5.98
C ASN A 130 9.67 -17.01 7.17
N ASP A 131 9.79 -15.68 7.18
CA ASP A 131 10.39 -14.93 8.29
C ASP A 131 9.39 -14.69 9.44
N ILE A 132 8.10 -14.95 9.21
CA ILE A 132 7.03 -14.69 10.17
C ILE A 132 6.97 -15.84 11.18
N ILE A 133 7.31 -15.52 12.43
CA ILE A 133 7.26 -16.46 13.55
C ILE A 133 6.32 -15.87 14.59
N LEU A 134 5.13 -16.47 14.72
CA LEU A 134 4.12 -16.04 15.68
C LEU A 134 4.17 -16.92 16.92
N ASP A 135 3.95 -16.33 18.10
CA ASP A 135 3.75 -17.06 19.33
C ASP A 135 2.36 -17.70 19.38
N GLU A 136 2.10 -18.52 20.40
CA GLU A 136 0.81 -19.22 20.57
C GLU A 136 -0.37 -18.25 20.75
N ALA A 137 -0.13 -17.04 21.30
CA ALA A 137 -1.18 -16.04 21.50
C ALA A 137 -1.65 -15.42 20.18
N HIS A 138 -0.78 -15.35 19.16
CA HIS A 138 -1.07 -14.73 17.87
C HIS A 138 -1.33 -15.75 16.75
N LYS A 139 -0.94 -17.00 16.95
CA LYS A 139 -1.06 -18.07 15.96
C LYS A 139 -2.52 -18.27 15.53
N ASP A 140 -2.74 -18.45 14.25
CA ASP A 140 -4.06 -18.69 13.63
C ASP A 140 -5.11 -17.59 13.88
N LYS A 141 -4.68 -16.37 14.26
CA LYS A 141 -5.57 -15.22 14.51
C LYS A 141 -5.84 -14.38 13.30
N ILE A 142 -5.04 -14.48 12.25
CA ILE A 142 -5.11 -13.65 11.06
C ILE A 142 -4.78 -14.49 9.82
N GLN A 143 -5.37 -14.16 8.69
CA GLN A 143 -4.96 -14.71 7.40
C GLN A 143 -3.76 -13.93 6.87
N ILE A 144 -2.65 -14.61 6.65
CA ILE A 144 -1.44 -14.04 6.07
C ILE A 144 -1.42 -14.34 4.56
N ILE A 145 -1.36 -13.30 3.75
CA ILE A 145 -1.38 -13.39 2.29
C ILE A 145 -0.01 -12.97 1.77
N ALA A 146 0.66 -13.89 1.07
CA ALA A 146 1.94 -13.64 0.42
C ALA A 146 1.71 -13.01 -0.95
N ALA A 147 2.31 -11.86 -1.22
CA ALA A 147 2.22 -11.16 -2.50
C ALA A 147 3.58 -11.05 -3.18
N ASN A 148 3.63 -11.34 -4.47
CA ASN A 148 4.82 -11.16 -5.31
C ASN A 148 4.75 -9.85 -6.10
N THR A 149 3.55 -9.43 -6.49
CA THR A 149 3.31 -8.28 -7.35
C THR A 149 2.23 -7.37 -6.76
N ILE A 150 2.17 -6.14 -7.25
CA ILE A 150 1.10 -5.21 -6.87
C ILE A 150 -0.28 -5.75 -7.26
N GLU A 151 -0.39 -6.48 -8.36
CA GLU A 151 -1.63 -7.13 -8.78
C GLU A 151 -2.12 -8.13 -7.72
N ASP A 152 -1.22 -8.93 -7.14
CA ASP A 152 -1.55 -9.83 -6.03
C ASP A 152 -2.12 -9.06 -4.83
N VAL A 153 -1.54 -7.90 -4.53
CA VAL A 153 -2.01 -7.03 -3.45
C VAL A 153 -3.42 -6.51 -3.74
N LEU A 154 -3.64 -5.97 -4.94
CA LEU A 154 -4.95 -5.42 -5.34
C LEU A 154 -6.04 -6.48 -5.35
N ASP A 155 -5.74 -7.69 -5.82
CA ASP A 155 -6.69 -8.81 -5.85
C ASP A 155 -7.18 -9.21 -4.44
N ASN A 156 -6.36 -8.99 -3.43
CA ASN A 156 -6.67 -9.33 -2.04
C ASN A 156 -7.15 -8.14 -1.19
N ALA A 157 -6.91 -6.92 -1.64
CA ALA A 157 -7.26 -5.70 -0.92
C ALA A 157 -8.54 -5.04 -1.44
N PHE A 158 -8.84 -5.14 -2.72
CA PHE A 158 -10.01 -4.50 -3.32
C PHE A 158 -11.28 -5.27 -3.04
N ILE A 159 -12.36 -4.53 -2.73
CA ILE A 159 -13.70 -5.10 -2.64
C ILE A 159 -14.21 -5.31 -4.06
N LYS A 160 -14.37 -6.57 -4.43
CA LYS A 160 -14.96 -6.93 -5.73
C LYS A 160 -16.47 -6.66 -5.70
N SER A 161 -16.96 -5.91 -6.67
CA SER A 161 -18.40 -5.77 -6.85
C SER A 161 -19.03 -7.13 -7.11
N PRO A 162 -20.22 -7.38 -6.56
CA PRO A 162 -20.93 -8.64 -6.80
C PRO A 162 -21.30 -8.82 -8.29
#